data_eb41c6148455dd5d359a8499b2e51afc
#
_entry.id   eb41c6148455dd5d359a8499b2e51afc
#
_cell.length_a   1.000
_cell.length_b   1.000
_cell.length_c   1.000
_cell.angle_alpha   90.00
_cell.angle_beta   90.00
_cell.angle_gamma   90.00
#
_symmetry.space_group_name_H-M   'P 1'
#
loop_
_entity.id
_entity.type
_entity.pdbx_description
1 polymer ?
#
loop_
_entity_poly.entity_id
_entity_poly.type
_entity_poly.pdbx_seq_one_letter_code
_entity_poly.pdbx_strand_id
1 'polypeptide(L)'
;MAQYFGFIPSDKLNDMINEAERIINSNEQVDYYPYRNELTQQIARELIDNLLVGLIDVIPNPERQAAMGKIVNTIERTTETLLNVLLGKDKNEDIIPSFEFLKNESMFLDNDGERRVGFKLSDRAAQTINEGYAAVTPDNVDLVKFKAALETMNEVALTHFITRFTETLKLGMIKRGSIPVAKAGIDKGMSLALNKLLPQLPDAGLNRLAGFYRPFFIEKAE
;
A
#
# COMPACT_ATOMS: atom_id res chain seq x y z
N MET A 1 5.07 -13.98 -17.81
CA MET A 1 5.54 -12.74 -17.18
C MET A 1 4.72 -12.54 -15.91
N ALA A 2 5.38 -12.26 -14.81
CA ALA A 2 4.70 -11.99 -13.55
C ALA A 2 4.36 -10.48 -13.44
N GLN A 3 3.22 -10.16 -12.84
CA GLN A 3 2.84 -8.78 -12.57
C GLN A 3 3.02 -8.44 -11.11
N TYR A 4 3.49 -7.23 -10.87
CA TYR A 4 3.75 -6.69 -9.55
C TYR A 4 3.00 -5.36 -9.37
N PHE A 5 2.59 -5.10 -8.15
CA PHE A 5 2.22 -3.77 -7.69
C PHE A 5 3.36 -3.21 -6.86
N GLY A 6 3.76 -1.96 -7.11
CA GLY A 6 4.81 -1.32 -6.29
C GLY A 6 5.07 0.13 -6.67
N PHE A 7 5.47 0.92 -5.67
CA PHE A 7 5.86 2.31 -5.82
C PHE A 7 7.37 2.49 -5.62
N ILE A 8 7.94 3.56 -6.15
CA ILE A 8 9.32 3.95 -5.91
C ILE A 8 9.38 4.56 -4.51
N PRO A 9 10.19 4.00 -3.59
CA PRO A 9 10.36 4.59 -2.26
C PRO A 9 11.08 5.94 -2.35
N SER A 10 10.74 6.86 -1.44
CA SER A 10 11.51 8.10 -1.29
C SER A 10 12.95 7.82 -0.87
N ASP A 11 13.86 8.80 -1.06
CA ASP A 11 15.24 8.70 -0.59
C ASP A 11 15.29 8.36 0.91
N LYS A 12 14.42 8.99 1.69
CA LYS A 12 14.29 8.71 3.12
C LYS A 12 13.93 7.24 3.40
N LEU A 13 12.95 6.69 2.70
CA LEU A 13 12.56 5.30 2.89
C LEU A 13 13.67 4.35 2.42
N ASN A 14 14.36 4.66 1.32
CA ASN A 14 15.52 3.90 0.85
C ASN A 14 16.64 3.87 1.89
N ASP A 15 16.97 5.01 2.51
CA ASP A 15 17.99 5.09 3.56
C ASP A 15 17.59 4.24 4.77
N MET A 16 16.32 4.30 5.18
CA MET A 16 15.82 3.48 6.29
C MET A 16 15.85 1.97 5.99
N ILE A 17 15.55 1.57 4.74
CA ILE A 17 15.67 0.18 4.28
C ILE A 17 17.13 -0.27 4.37
N ASN A 18 18.05 0.51 3.80
CA ASN A 18 19.48 0.20 3.78
C ASN A 18 20.06 0.08 5.19
N GLU A 19 19.67 0.99 6.09
CA GLU A 19 20.13 0.95 7.48
C GLU A 19 19.58 -0.25 8.25
N ALA A 20 18.29 -0.58 8.09
CA ALA A 20 17.70 -1.75 8.70
C ALA A 20 18.36 -3.05 8.18
N GLU A 21 18.63 -3.15 6.86
CA GLU A 21 19.36 -4.26 6.28
C GLU A 21 20.79 -4.37 6.84
N ARG A 22 21.50 -3.25 6.95
CA ARG A 22 22.85 -3.20 7.50
C ARG A 22 22.88 -3.73 8.93
N ILE A 23 22.00 -3.23 9.79
CA ILE A 23 21.94 -3.59 11.21
C ILE A 23 21.67 -5.10 11.39
N ILE A 24 20.68 -5.62 10.69
CA ILE A 24 20.28 -7.04 10.83
C ILE A 24 21.35 -7.96 10.25
N ASN A 25 21.96 -7.60 9.13
CA ASN A 25 23.01 -8.42 8.49
C ASN A 25 24.34 -8.37 9.23
N SER A 26 24.65 -7.29 9.95
CA SER A 26 25.88 -7.16 10.71
C SER A 26 25.88 -7.94 12.03
N ASN A 27 24.72 -8.44 12.47
CA ASN A 27 24.51 -9.04 13.80
C ASN A 27 24.97 -8.10 14.93
N GLU A 28 24.82 -6.79 14.77
CA GLU A 28 25.13 -5.83 15.81
C GLU A 28 24.30 -6.12 17.09
N GLN A 29 24.95 -5.99 18.25
CA GLN A 29 24.27 -6.19 19.54
C GLN A 29 23.46 -4.94 19.95
N VAL A 30 22.46 -4.61 19.12
CA VAL A 30 21.53 -3.50 19.34
C VAL A 30 20.09 -4.02 19.26
N ASP A 31 19.18 -3.25 19.82
CA ASP A 31 17.75 -3.55 19.66
C ASP A 31 17.32 -3.28 18.21
N TYR A 32 16.69 -4.25 17.55
CA TYR A 32 16.21 -4.13 16.17
C TYR A 32 14.83 -3.48 16.07
N TYR A 33 14.08 -3.43 17.19
CA TYR A 33 12.70 -2.95 17.15
C TYR A 33 12.56 -1.48 16.69
N PRO A 34 13.47 -0.53 16.98
CA PRO A 34 13.32 0.84 16.49
C PRO A 34 13.34 0.87 14.96
N TYR A 35 14.29 0.19 14.34
CA TYR A 35 14.46 0.14 12.88
C TYR A 35 13.25 -0.49 12.19
N ARG A 36 12.77 -1.64 12.69
CA ARG A 36 11.57 -2.28 12.20
C ARG A 36 10.35 -1.38 12.31
N ASN A 37 10.14 -0.75 13.48
CA ASN A 37 8.95 0.06 13.73
C ASN A 37 8.92 1.30 12.84
N GLU A 38 10.03 2.03 12.76
CA GLU A 38 10.16 3.22 11.93
C GLU A 38 10.02 2.89 10.44
N LEU A 39 10.69 1.82 9.97
CA LEU A 39 10.57 1.35 8.60
C LEU A 39 9.12 1.00 8.24
N THR A 40 8.44 0.23 9.08
CA THR A 40 7.05 -0.18 8.84
C THR A 40 6.11 1.04 8.80
N GLN A 41 6.30 2.01 9.70
CA GLN A 41 5.51 3.25 9.69
C GLN A 41 5.76 4.09 8.44
N GLN A 42 7.02 4.19 7.99
CA GLN A 42 7.35 4.95 6.78
C GLN A 42 6.79 4.27 5.52
N ILE A 43 6.90 2.95 5.40
CA ILE A 43 6.27 2.19 4.31
C ILE A 43 4.76 2.45 4.28
N ALA A 44 4.10 2.40 5.43
CA ALA A 44 2.65 2.63 5.51
C ALA A 44 2.26 4.06 5.07
N ARG A 45 3.02 5.08 5.48
CA ARG A 45 2.81 6.47 5.06
C ARG A 45 2.95 6.61 3.55
N GLU A 46 4.07 6.16 2.98
CA GLU A 46 4.32 6.29 1.54
C GLU A 46 3.33 5.46 0.71
N LEU A 47 2.88 4.31 1.21
CA LEU A 47 1.82 3.54 0.57
C LEU A 47 0.50 4.33 0.51
N ILE A 48 0.11 4.97 1.61
CA ILE A 48 -1.10 5.80 1.68
C ILE A 48 -0.96 7.01 0.77
N ASP A 49 0.17 7.72 0.80
CA ASP A 49 0.44 8.87 -0.05
C ASP A 49 0.34 8.47 -1.54
N ASN A 50 1.00 7.41 -1.94
CA ASN A 50 0.99 6.94 -3.33
C ASN A 50 -0.38 6.41 -3.78
N LEU A 51 -1.18 5.82 -2.89
CA LEU A 51 -2.49 5.28 -3.26
C LEU A 51 -3.61 6.33 -3.22
N LEU A 52 -3.54 7.33 -2.34
CA LEU A 52 -4.68 8.20 -2.04
C LEU A 52 -4.49 9.66 -2.43
N VAL A 53 -3.26 10.18 -2.44
CA VAL A 53 -3.01 11.57 -2.83
C VAL A 53 -3.40 11.81 -4.28
N GLY A 54 -3.10 10.89 -5.19
CA GLY A 54 -3.52 10.99 -6.59
C GLY A 54 -5.04 11.11 -6.79
N LEU A 55 -5.84 10.54 -5.88
CA LEU A 55 -7.30 10.72 -5.88
C LEU A 55 -7.71 12.15 -5.55
N ILE A 56 -6.99 12.82 -4.65
CA ILE A 56 -7.29 14.20 -4.27
C ILE A 56 -7.03 15.14 -5.44
N ASP A 57 -5.90 14.97 -6.11
CA ASP A 57 -5.43 15.88 -7.17
C ASP A 57 -6.30 15.86 -8.43
N VAL A 58 -7.00 14.75 -8.69
CA VAL A 58 -7.89 14.65 -9.86
C VAL A 58 -9.32 15.14 -9.59
N ILE A 59 -9.68 15.44 -8.36
CA ILE A 59 -11.01 15.93 -7.99
C ILE A 59 -11.10 17.45 -8.28
N PRO A 60 -11.97 17.89 -9.21
CA PRO A 60 -12.00 19.30 -9.61
C PRO A 60 -12.69 20.23 -8.62
N ASN A 61 -13.45 19.70 -7.67
CA ASN A 61 -14.25 20.48 -6.73
C ASN A 61 -13.56 20.59 -5.35
N PRO A 62 -13.26 21.82 -4.84
CA PRO A 62 -12.56 22.00 -3.57
C PRO A 62 -13.25 21.38 -2.35
N GLU A 63 -14.59 21.39 -2.30
CA GLU A 63 -15.32 20.77 -1.17
C GLU A 63 -15.14 19.26 -1.16
N ARG A 64 -15.10 18.65 -2.35
CA ARG A 64 -14.86 17.21 -2.51
C ARG A 64 -13.42 16.86 -2.25
N GLN A 65 -12.46 17.70 -2.65
CA GLN A 65 -11.05 17.54 -2.25
C GLN A 65 -10.93 17.53 -0.72
N ALA A 66 -11.59 18.48 -0.04
CA ALA A 66 -11.61 18.52 1.42
C ALA A 66 -12.27 17.27 2.03
N ALA A 67 -13.35 16.76 1.42
CA ALA A 67 -14.00 15.52 1.87
C ALA A 67 -13.07 14.31 1.69
N MET A 68 -12.35 14.22 0.55
CA MET A 68 -11.35 13.17 0.32
C MET A 68 -10.20 13.29 1.31
N GLY A 69 -9.68 14.48 1.56
CA GLY A 69 -8.64 14.73 2.56
C GLY A 69 -9.03 14.23 3.95
N LYS A 70 -10.30 14.37 4.37
CA LYS A 70 -10.80 13.81 5.63
C LYS A 70 -10.78 12.27 5.63
N ILE A 71 -11.08 11.64 4.50
CA ILE A 71 -11.02 10.18 4.36
C ILE A 71 -9.57 9.72 4.47
N VAL A 72 -8.65 10.35 3.75
CA VAL A 72 -7.20 10.06 3.81
C VAL A 72 -6.69 10.19 5.24
N ASN A 73 -6.91 11.32 5.90
CA ASN A 73 -6.51 11.54 7.30
C ASN A 73 -7.09 10.48 8.27
N THR A 74 -8.29 9.98 7.99
CA THR A 74 -8.90 8.92 8.80
C THR A 74 -8.17 7.59 8.58
N ILE A 75 -7.83 7.25 7.33
CA ILE A 75 -7.07 6.05 6.99
C ILE A 75 -5.68 6.12 7.62
N GLU A 76 -4.97 7.23 7.49
CA GLU A 76 -3.65 7.46 8.10
C GLU A 76 -3.68 7.24 9.61
N ARG A 77 -4.58 7.92 10.31
CA ARG A 77 -4.71 7.78 11.78
C ARG A 77 -5.08 6.37 12.21
N THR A 78 -5.95 5.70 11.46
CA THR A 78 -6.31 4.31 11.73
C THR A 78 -5.12 3.38 11.56
N THR A 79 -4.34 3.57 10.49
CA THR A 79 -3.13 2.79 10.21
C THR A 79 -2.05 3.05 11.25
N GLU A 80 -1.79 4.32 11.59
CA GLU A 80 -0.83 4.69 12.62
C GLU A 80 -1.21 4.11 13.99
N THR A 81 -2.49 4.21 14.37
CA THR A 81 -2.99 3.64 15.61
C THR A 81 -2.81 2.12 15.63
N LEU A 82 -3.12 1.44 14.53
CA LEU A 82 -2.91 0.00 14.40
C LEU A 82 -1.43 -0.35 14.59
N LEU A 83 -0.53 0.30 13.85
CA LEU A 83 0.90 0.04 13.95
C LEU A 83 1.45 0.31 15.36
N ASN A 84 1.03 1.39 16.01
CA ASN A 84 1.42 1.68 17.39
C ASN A 84 0.93 0.61 18.40
N VAL A 85 -0.22 -0.02 18.15
CA VAL A 85 -0.71 -1.14 18.96
C VAL A 85 0.08 -2.42 18.70
N LEU A 86 0.37 -2.71 17.42
CA LEU A 86 1.02 -3.96 17.00
C LEU A 86 2.51 -3.97 17.30
N LEU A 87 3.21 -2.88 16.93
CA LEU A 87 4.66 -2.78 16.99
C LEU A 87 5.11 -2.34 18.39
N GLY A 88 5.98 -3.13 19.00
CA GLY A 88 6.47 -2.90 20.36
C GLY A 88 7.98 -3.08 20.46
N LYS A 89 8.45 -3.13 21.69
CA LYS A 89 9.84 -3.46 22.03
C LYS A 89 9.99 -4.99 22.06
N ASP A 90 9.92 -5.60 20.88
CA ASP A 90 10.07 -7.04 20.75
C ASP A 90 11.55 -7.42 20.75
N LYS A 91 11.86 -8.68 21.09
CA LYS A 91 13.22 -9.21 21.01
C LYS A 91 13.67 -9.36 19.56
N ASN A 92 14.97 -9.27 19.31
CA ASN A 92 15.53 -9.37 17.97
C ASN A 92 15.07 -10.65 17.23
N GLU A 93 15.04 -11.79 17.91
CA GLU A 93 14.56 -13.07 17.33
C GLU A 93 13.10 -13.03 16.86
N ASP A 94 12.25 -12.22 17.50
CA ASP A 94 10.84 -12.03 17.16
C ASP A 94 10.63 -10.99 16.03
N ILE A 95 11.66 -10.19 15.75
CA ILE A 95 11.64 -9.14 14.71
C ILE A 95 12.09 -9.66 13.35
N ILE A 96 13.06 -10.58 13.32
CA ILE A 96 13.63 -11.12 12.08
C ILE A 96 12.55 -11.58 11.08
N PRO A 97 11.51 -12.37 11.46
CA PRO A 97 10.50 -12.81 10.50
C PRO A 97 9.76 -11.66 9.81
N SER A 98 9.45 -10.58 10.55
CA SER A 98 8.77 -9.41 9.95
C SER A 98 9.68 -8.64 9.02
N PHE A 99 10.98 -8.57 9.33
CA PHE A 99 11.95 -7.92 8.49
C PHE A 99 12.22 -8.74 7.20
N GLU A 100 12.35 -10.05 7.31
CA GLU A 100 12.48 -10.93 6.14
C GLU A 100 11.27 -10.84 5.21
N PHE A 101 10.06 -10.76 5.76
CA PHE A 101 8.85 -10.52 4.98
C PHE A 101 8.91 -9.18 4.22
N LEU A 102 9.29 -8.09 4.89
CA LEU A 102 9.43 -6.79 4.24
C LEU A 102 10.48 -6.85 3.12
N LYS A 103 11.63 -7.47 3.38
CA LYS A 103 12.74 -7.56 2.43
C LYS A 103 12.42 -8.46 1.23
N ASN A 104 11.89 -9.65 1.47
CA ASN A 104 11.79 -10.70 0.44
C ASN A 104 10.43 -10.69 -0.28
N GLU A 105 9.38 -10.17 0.36
CA GLU A 105 8.02 -10.23 -0.14
C GLU A 105 7.40 -8.88 -0.44
N SER A 106 7.92 -7.81 0.19
CA SER A 106 7.38 -6.45 0.04
C SER A 106 8.34 -5.50 -0.68
N MET A 107 9.45 -6.01 -1.23
CA MET A 107 10.41 -5.25 -2.01
C MET A 107 10.89 -6.06 -3.20
N PHE A 108 11.10 -5.38 -4.33
CA PHE A 108 11.68 -6.00 -5.52
C PHE A 108 12.41 -4.97 -6.37
N LEU A 109 13.28 -5.42 -7.27
CA LEU A 109 13.86 -4.55 -8.31
C LEU A 109 12.98 -4.65 -9.55
N ASP A 110 12.66 -3.52 -10.16
CA ASP A 110 11.96 -3.49 -11.44
C ASP A 110 12.90 -3.84 -12.64
N ASN A 111 12.42 -3.66 -13.86
CA ASN A 111 13.19 -4.00 -15.05
C ASN A 111 14.41 -3.08 -15.28
N ASP A 112 14.38 -1.88 -14.73
CA ASP A 112 15.47 -0.89 -14.80
C ASP A 112 16.46 -1.05 -13.61
N GLY A 113 16.19 -1.99 -12.71
CA GLY A 113 16.99 -2.23 -11.51
C GLY A 113 16.68 -1.27 -10.37
N GLU A 114 15.61 -0.48 -10.47
CA GLU A 114 15.15 0.40 -9.41
C GLU A 114 14.36 -0.38 -8.33
N ARG A 115 14.64 -0.05 -7.08
CA ARG A 115 13.91 -0.65 -5.95
C ARG A 115 12.46 -0.17 -5.94
N ARG A 116 11.56 -1.12 -5.76
CA ARG A 116 10.13 -0.88 -5.53
C ARG A 116 9.71 -1.45 -4.19
N VAL A 117 8.85 -0.73 -3.49
CA VAL A 117 8.10 -1.27 -2.35
C VAL A 117 6.75 -1.73 -2.86
N GLY A 118 6.50 -3.03 -2.76
CA GLY A 118 5.35 -3.66 -3.37
C GLY A 118 5.45 -5.18 -3.36
N PHE A 119 4.62 -5.83 -4.14
CA PHE A 119 4.51 -7.29 -4.12
C PHE A 119 4.01 -7.87 -5.45
N LYS A 120 4.22 -9.17 -5.63
CA LYS A 120 3.71 -9.94 -6.76
C LYS A 120 2.18 -10.09 -6.67
N LEU A 121 1.50 -9.79 -7.76
CA LEU A 121 0.05 -10.00 -7.87
C LEU A 121 -0.26 -11.46 -8.23
N SER A 122 -1.40 -11.94 -7.75
CA SER A 122 -1.95 -13.19 -8.29
C SER A 122 -2.47 -12.96 -9.72
N ASP A 123 -2.50 -14.00 -10.54
CA ASP A 123 -2.98 -13.92 -11.93
C ASP A 123 -4.39 -13.32 -12.01
N ARG A 124 -5.28 -13.69 -11.10
CA ARG A 124 -6.64 -13.17 -11.01
C ARG A 124 -6.67 -11.66 -10.70
N ALA A 125 -5.88 -11.21 -9.75
CA ALA A 125 -5.82 -9.79 -9.40
C ALA A 125 -5.22 -8.98 -10.55
N ALA A 126 -4.13 -9.48 -11.13
CA ALA A 126 -3.49 -8.89 -12.29
C ALA A 126 -4.45 -8.76 -13.48
N GLN A 127 -5.21 -9.81 -13.79
CA GLN A 127 -6.22 -9.77 -14.85
C GLN A 127 -7.30 -8.71 -14.59
N THR A 128 -7.90 -8.69 -13.39
CA THR A 128 -8.96 -7.71 -13.05
C THR A 128 -8.44 -6.28 -13.14
N ILE A 129 -7.23 -6.03 -12.66
CA ILE A 129 -6.59 -4.72 -12.70
C ILE A 129 -6.34 -4.31 -14.15
N ASN A 130 -5.75 -5.17 -14.97
CA ASN A 130 -5.48 -4.88 -16.38
C ASN A 130 -6.75 -4.61 -17.20
N GLU A 131 -7.80 -5.43 -17.00
CA GLU A 131 -9.09 -5.22 -17.66
C GLU A 131 -9.70 -3.87 -17.27
N GLY A 132 -9.59 -3.47 -16.01
CA GLY A 132 -10.08 -2.17 -15.54
C GLY A 132 -9.30 -1.00 -16.12
N TYR A 133 -7.99 -1.09 -16.20
CA TYR A 133 -7.16 -0.04 -16.81
C TYR A 133 -7.30 0.03 -18.34
N ALA A 134 -7.47 -1.11 -19.00
CA ALA A 134 -7.75 -1.15 -20.44
C ALA A 134 -9.13 -0.57 -20.80
N ALA A 135 -10.06 -0.57 -19.83
CA ALA A 135 -11.41 -0.02 -19.97
C ALA A 135 -11.47 1.51 -19.82
N VAL A 136 -10.34 2.18 -19.54
CA VAL A 136 -10.22 3.65 -19.46
C VAL A 136 -9.37 4.13 -20.63
N THR A 137 -10.03 4.73 -21.60
CA THR A 137 -9.41 5.35 -22.79
C THR A 137 -9.91 6.79 -22.95
N PRO A 138 -9.23 7.64 -23.73
CA PRO A 138 -9.67 9.02 -23.97
C PRO A 138 -11.11 9.13 -24.48
N ASP A 139 -11.55 8.13 -25.28
CA ASP A 139 -12.85 8.15 -25.96
C ASP A 139 -13.95 7.36 -25.22
N ASN A 140 -13.58 6.55 -24.25
CA ASN A 140 -14.54 5.72 -23.51
C ASN A 140 -14.03 5.32 -22.14
N VAL A 141 -14.90 5.37 -21.13
CA VAL A 141 -14.62 4.95 -19.76
C VAL A 141 -15.68 3.97 -19.29
N ASP A 142 -15.29 2.72 -19.09
CA ASP A 142 -16.10 1.75 -18.35
C ASP A 142 -15.81 1.88 -16.84
N LEU A 143 -16.59 2.74 -16.19
CA LEU A 143 -16.42 3.02 -14.76
C LEU A 143 -16.58 1.77 -13.90
N VAL A 144 -17.40 0.78 -14.31
CA VAL A 144 -17.64 -0.44 -13.52
C VAL A 144 -16.37 -1.27 -13.47
N LYS A 145 -15.72 -1.49 -14.60
CA LYS A 145 -14.46 -2.23 -14.68
C LYS A 145 -13.32 -1.49 -13.98
N PHE A 146 -13.22 -0.18 -14.20
CA PHE A 146 -12.17 0.62 -13.56
C PHE A 146 -12.31 0.63 -12.04
N LYS A 147 -13.54 0.78 -11.52
CA LYS A 147 -13.81 0.68 -10.08
C LYS A 147 -13.43 -0.70 -9.53
N ALA A 148 -13.80 -1.78 -10.21
CA ALA A 148 -13.44 -3.14 -9.80
C ALA A 148 -11.90 -3.33 -9.73
N ALA A 149 -11.14 -2.73 -10.64
CA ALA A 149 -9.68 -2.73 -10.58
C ALA A 149 -9.15 -2.01 -9.34
N LEU A 150 -9.69 -0.83 -9.00
CA LEU A 150 -9.28 -0.08 -7.81
C LEU A 150 -9.68 -0.78 -6.50
N GLU A 151 -10.85 -1.42 -6.46
CA GLU A 151 -11.28 -2.26 -5.33
C GLU A 151 -10.36 -3.46 -5.15
N THR A 152 -10.01 -4.15 -6.23
CA THR A 152 -9.06 -5.27 -6.21
C THR A 152 -7.67 -4.81 -5.73
N MET A 153 -7.18 -3.69 -6.23
CA MET A 153 -5.90 -3.11 -5.80
C MET A 153 -5.90 -2.83 -4.28
N ASN A 154 -6.97 -2.22 -3.76
CA ASN A 154 -7.11 -1.98 -2.32
C ASN A 154 -7.12 -3.29 -1.52
N GLU A 155 -7.90 -4.28 -1.95
CA GLU A 155 -7.99 -5.56 -1.26
C GLU A 155 -6.65 -6.28 -1.18
N VAL A 156 -5.91 -6.35 -2.30
CA VAL A 156 -4.60 -7.04 -2.31
C VAL A 156 -3.55 -6.27 -1.50
N ALA A 157 -3.57 -4.94 -1.51
CA ALA A 157 -2.69 -4.12 -0.70
C ALA A 157 -2.95 -4.31 0.81
N LEU A 158 -4.22 -4.26 1.25
CA LEU A 158 -4.60 -4.53 2.63
C LEU A 158 -4.26 -5.97 3.04
N THR A 159 -4.44 -6.92 2.17
CA THR A 159 -4.08 -8.32 2.42
C THR A 159 -2.58 -8.47 2.60
N HIS A 160 -1.79 -7.86 1.73
CA HIS A 160 -0.34 -7.96 1.80
C HIS A 160 0.23 -7.19 3.01
N PHE A 161 -0.02 -5.89 3.10
CA PHE A 161 0.63 -5.01 4.09
C PHE A 161 0.00 -5.06 5.49
N ILE A 162 -1.23 -5.59 5.64
CA ILE A 162 -1.84 -5.75 6.95
C ILE A 162 -1.93 -7.23 7.31
N THR A 163 -2.65 -8.05 6.54
CA THR A 163 -2.93 -9.42 6.95
C THR A 163 -1.65 -10.26 6.98
N ARG A 164 -0.93 -10.35 5.85
CA ARG A 164 0.29 -11.17 5.75
C ARG A 164 1.42 -10.63 6.63
N PHE A 165 1.61 -9.30 6.67
CA PHE A 165 2.61 -8.69 7.55
C PHE A 165 2.34 -9.03 9.02
N THR A 166 1.10 -8.91 9.50
CA THR A 166 0.77 -9.20 10.90
C THR A 166 0.88 -10.67 11.28
N GLU A 167 0.83 -11.59 10.32
CA GLU A 167 1.11 -13.03 10.53
C GLU A 167 2.57 -13.29 10.92
N THR A 168 3.50 -12.41 10.54
CA THR A 168 4.91 -12.50 10.91
C THR A 168 5.19 -12.00 12.32
N LEU A 169 4.25 -11.31 12.96
CA LEU A 169 4.40 -10.73 14.29
C LEU A 169 3.98 -11.71 15.39
N LYS A 170 4.73 -11.74 16.47
CA LYS A 170 4.38 -12.51 17.68
C LYS A 170 3.32 -11.77 18.50
N LEU A 171 2.07 -11.85 18.09
CA LEU A 171 0.97 -11.09 18.69
C LEU A 171 0.19 -11.90 19.73
N GLY A 172 -0.06 -11.28 20.88
CA GLY A 172 -1.04 -11.77 21.85
C GLY A 172 -2.50 -11.53 21.38
N MET A 173 -3.45 -12.16 22.05
CA MET A 173 -4.87 -12.17 21.65
C MET A 173 -5.47 -10.75 21.49
N ILE A 174 -5.13 -9.82 22.39
CA ILE A 174 -5.66 -8.45 22.35
C ILE A 174 -5.16 -7.70 21.12
N LYS A 175 -3.87 -7.79 20.80
CA LYS A 175 -3.28 -7.16 19.61
C LYS A 175 -3.88 -7.75 18.33
N ARG A 176 -4.07 -9.08 18.26
CA ARG A 176 -4.73 -9.74 17.12
C ARG A 176 -6.15 -9.23 16.89
N GLY A 177 -6.89 -8.96 17.96
CA GLY A 177 -8.26 -8.43 17.89
C GLY A 177 -8.36 -7.03 17.27
N SER A 178 -7.28 -6.22 17.29
CA SER A 178 -7.29 -4.88 16.70
C SER A 178 -7.16 -4.90 15.17
N ILE A 179 -6.61 -5.95 14.58
CA ILE A 179 -6.35 -6.05 13.14
C ILE A 179 -7.64 -5.98 12.30
N PRO A 180 -8.65 -6.83 12.53
CA PRO A 180 -9.88 -6.79 11.74
C PRO A 180 -10.63 -5.46 11.89
N VAL A 181 -10.57 -4.84 13.06
CA VAL A 181 -11.20 -3.52 13.31
C VAL A 181 -10.55 -2.43 12.47
N ALA A 182 -9.23 -2.35 12.48
CA ALA A 182 -8.51 -1.38 11.69
C ALA A 182 -8.66 -1.63 10.18
N LYS A 183 -8.55 -2.90 9.73
CA LYS A 183 -8.78 -3.27 8.33
C LYS A 183 -10.18 -2.84 7.86
N ALA A 184 -11.22 -3.10 8.64
CA ALA A 184 -12.58 -2.67 8.32
C ALA A 184 -12.72 -1.14 8.28
N GLY A 185 -11.99 -0.40 9.14
CA GLY A 185 -11.97 1.07 9.11
C GLY A 185 -11.34 1.61 7.84
N ILE A 186 -10.21 1.08 7.43
CA ILE A 186 -9.51 1.45 6.19
C ILE A 186 -10.37 1.10 4.97
N ASP A 187 -10.88 -0.13 4.91
CA ASP A 187 -11.73 -0.60 3.82
C ASP A 187 -12.99 0.26 3.66
N LYS A 188 -13.63 0.63 4.77
CA LYS A 188 -14.75 1.57 4.75
C LYS A 188 -14.38 2.95 4.17
N GLY A 189 -13.21 3.46 4.52
CA GLY A 189 -12.70 4.73 3.96
C GLY A 189 -12.52 4.63 2.46
N MET A 190 -11.85 3.58 1.98
CA MET A 190 -11.65 3.31 0.55
C MET A 190 -12.98 3.11 -0.18
N SER A 191 -13.89 2.33 0.38
CA SER A 191 -15.23 2.13 -0.20
C SER A 191 -16.01 3.45 -0.31
N LEU A 192 -15.88 4.36 0.65
CA LEU A 192 -16.48 5.69 0.55
C LEU A 192 -15.89 6.51 -0.60
N ALA A 193 -14.57 6.49 -0.77
CA ALA A 193 -13.90 7.15 -1.89
C ALA A 193 -14.37 6.58 -3.23
N LEU A 194 -14.31 5.28 -3.41
CA LEU A 194 -14.65 4.61 -4.66
C LEU A 194 -16.15 4.67 -5.01
N ASN A 195 -17.03 4.61 -4.01
CA ASN A 195 -18.47 4.60 -4.27
C ASN A 195 -19.09 5.99 -4.38
N LYS A 196 -18.53 6.99 -3.69
CA LYS A 196 -19.12 8.34 -3.65
C LYS A 196 -18.36 9.36 -4.49
N LEU A 197 -17.04 9.26 -4.58
CA LEU A 197 -16.24 10.27 -5.27
C LEU A 197 -15.90 9.86 -6.70
N LEU A 198 -15.49 8.61 -6.92
CA LEU A 198 -15.11 8.13 -8.23
C LEU A 198 -16.22 8.34 -9.31
N PRO A 199 -17.51 8.01 -9.07
CA PRO A 199 -18.57 8.21 -10.06
C PRO A 199 -18.85 9.67 -10.39
N GLN A 200 -18.29 10.60 -9.64
CA GLN A 200 -18.50 12.04 -9.85
C GLN A 200 -17.35 12.70 -10.60
N LEU A 201 -16.32 11.94 -10.95
CA LEU A 201 -15.23 12.43 -11.78
C LEU A 201 -15.67 12.46 -13.24
N PRO A 202 -15.33 13.52 -13.98
CA PRO A 202 -15.50 13.53 -15.44
C PRO A 202 -14.51 12.52 -16.06
N ASP A 203 -14.79 12.07 -17.29
CA ASP A 203 -13.95 11.11 -18.01
C ASP A 203 -12.47 11.54 -18.09
N ALA A 204 -12.21 12.83 -18.28
CA ALA A 204 -10.85 13.38 -18.24
C ALA A 204 -10.18 13.21 -16.85
N GLY A 205 -10.95 13.25 -15.78
CA GLY A 205 -10.46 12.96 -14.40
C GLY A 205 -10.17 11.49 -14.21
N LEU A 206 -11.04 10.60 -14.70
CA LEU A 206 -10.85 9.15 -14.65
C LEU A 206 -9.63 8.72 -15.48
N ASN A 207 -9.42 9.32 -16.66
CA ASN A 207 -8.23 9.09 -17.48
C ASN A 207 -6.95 9.53 -16.77
N ARG A 208 -6.95 10.70 -16.10
CA ARG A 208 -5.79 11.16 -15.30
C ARG A 208 -5.50 10.21 -14.14
N LEU A 209 -6.55 9.75 -13.46
CA LEU A 209 -6.42 8.81 -12.36
C LEU A 209 -5.85 7.47 -12.83
N ALA A 210 -6.33 6.93 -13.93
CA ALA A 210 -5.79 5.71 -14.53
C ALA A 210 -4.32 5.90 -14.93
N GLY A 211 -3.98 7.04 -15.54
CA GLY A 211 -2.60 7.41 -15.88
C GLY A 211 -1.69 7.52 -14.66
N PHE A 212 -2.20 8.05 -13.56
CA PHE A 212 -1.46 8.18 -12.29
C PHE A 212 -1.10 6.81 -11.70
N TYR A 213 -2.04 5.85 -11.69
CA TYR A 213 -1.78 4.54 -11.08
C TYR A 213 -1.05 3.56 -12.00
N ARG A 214 -1.09 3.75 -13.33
CA ARG A 214 -0.47 2.82 -14.29
C ARG A 214 1.01 2.52 -14.00
N PRO A 215 1.87 3.46 -13.59
CA PRO A 215 3.28 3.20 -13.25
C PRO A 215 3.51 2.31 -12.03
N PHE A 216 2.48 2.05 -11.23
CA PHE A 216 2.58 1.14 -10.07
C PHE A 216 2.45 -0.34 -10.46
N PHE A 217 2.01 -0.62 -11.70
CA PHE A 217 1.86 -1.98 -12.20
C PHE A 217 3.01 -2.31 -13.15
N ILE A 218 3.85 -3.24 -12.73
CA ILE A 218 5.10 -3.59 -13.39
C ILE A 218 5.00 -5.03 -13.89
N GLU A 219 5.18 -5.22 -15.21
CA GLU A 219 5.39 -6.54 -15.80
C GLU A 219 6.87 -6.88 -15.70
N LYS A 220 7.20 -8.04 -15.12
CA LYS A 220 8.56 -8.52 -14.96
C LYS A 220 8.72 -9.89 -15.60
N ALA A 221 9.80 -10.08 -16.37
CA ALA A 221 10.23 -11.41 -16.79
C ALA A 221 10.69 -12.22 -15.56
N GLU A 222 10.21 -13.45 -15.41
CA GLU A 222 10.68 -14.39 -14.37
C GLU A 222 11.98 -15.03 -14.79
#